data_90b997993be1caef40f6e4a71b10e0a7
#
_entry.id   90b997993be1caef40f6e4a71b10e0a7
#
_cell.length_a   1.000
_cell.length_b   1.000
_cell.length_c   1.000
_cell.angle_alpha   90.00
_cell.angle_beta   90.00
_cell.angle_gamma   90.00
#
_symmetry.space_group_name_H-M   'P 1'
#
loop_
_entity.id
_entity.type
_entity.pdbx_description
1 polymer ?
#
loop_
_entity_poly.entity_id
_entity_poly.type
_entity_poly.pdbx_seq_one_letter_code
_entity_poly.pdbx_strand_id
1 'polypeptide(L)'
;MSRLPIELIEIQFIHACNLSCQGCATFSEIKHSGYSTWQQIETQLEPWLHRLEPESIGLMGGEPFMNPRLEQVIMGIRERLPNTQIRLPTNGLLLLKKYRIVEMLKEIGNVTLKISYHLDDPLINKAIKKIMNDFEFRPVTEYGINRWLADNEFRFQINRPTTFMKSFRDDYADMKPHNNTPTDAFEICVAKRCPFLFEGKLFKCSTAGLTPWILERFDNPNSDLWEPYLNAGLSPDCSDHELEKFLRNFGKPHAICRQCPSKYDQDSLLDHRKLVTKK
;
A
#
# COMPACT_ATOMS: atom_id res chain seq x y z
N MET A 1 12.34 -16.99 21.13
CA MET A 1 11.72 -17.74 20.00
C MET A 1 12.30 -17.24 18.69
N SER A 2 12.39 -18.09 17.66
CA SER A 2 12.74 -17.64 16.32
C SER A 2 11.61 -16.75 15.76
N ARG A 3 11.96 -15.66 15.07
CA ARG A 3 10.99 -14.81 14.40
C ARG A 3 10.27 -15.59 13.29
N LEU A 4 9.00 -15.30 13.09
CA LEU A 4 8.19 -15.94 12.04
C LEU A 4 8.34 -15.18 10.72
N PRO A 5 8.55 -15.85 9.59
CA PRO A 5 8.68 -15.18 8.29
C PRO A 5 7.34 -14.57 7.86
N ILE A 6 7.41 -13.38 7.26
CA ILE A 6 6.28 -12.74 6.60
C ILE A 6 6.75 -12.11 5.28
N GLU A 7 6.04 -12.39 4.20
CA GLU A 7 6.43 -11.95 2.84
C GLU A 7 6.49 -10.42 2.70
N LEU A 8 5.55 -9.73 3.32
CA LEU A 8 5.39 -8.28 3.18
C LEU A 8 4.76 -7.69 4.44
N ILE A 9 5.18 -6.48 4.81
CA ILE A 9 4.40 -5.58 5.67
C ILE A 9 4.28 -4.24 4.93
N GLU A 10 3.06 -3.83 4.60
CA GLU A 10 2.78 -2.49 4.07
C GLU A 10 2.56 -1.52 5.22
N ILE A 11 3.19 -0.36 5.18
CA ILE A 11 3.14 0.65 6.24
C ILE A 11 2.48 1.91 5.70
N GLN A 12 1.43 2.39 6.38
CA GLN A 12 0.87 3.70 6.10
C GLN A 12 1.79 4.78 6.66
N PHE A 13 2.52 5.50 5.79
CA PHE A 13 3.49 6.49 6.25
C PHE A 13 3.23 7.91 5.71
N ILE A 14 2.26 8.07 4.83
CA ILE A 14 1.81 9.37 4.33
C ILE A 14 0.34 9.32 3.94
N HIS A 15 -0.42 10.34 4.30
CA HIS A 15 -1.83 10.48 3.90
C HIS A 15 -2.00 11.44 2.71
N ALA A 16 -1.11 12.43 2.56
CA ALA A 16 -1.16 13.39 1.48
C ALA A 16 -0.86 12.77 0.12
N CYS A 17 -1.63 13.15 -0.89
CA CYS A 17 -1.43 12.76 -2.28
C CYS A 17 -1.68 13.96 -3.21
N ASN A 18 -0.94 14.07 -4.30
CA ASN A 18 -1.15 15.05 -5.37
C ASN A 18 -2.09 14.56 -6.47
N LEU A 19 -2.77 13.43 -6.26
CA LEU A 19 -3.88 12.93 -7.06
C LEU A 19 -5.13 12.75 -6.21
N SER A 20 -6.28 12.61 -6.85
CA SER A 20 -7.59 12.34 -6.23
C SER A 20 -8.25 11.14 -6.93
N CYS A 21 -7.58 9.99 -6.88
CA CYS A 21 -8.06 8.76 -7.49
C CYS A 21 -9.26 8.24 -6.70
N GLN A 22 -10.46 8.25 -7.30
CA GLN A 22 -11.64 7.66 -6.67
C GLN A 22 -11.46 6.16 -6.48
N GLY A 23 -11.89 5.65 -5.32
CA GLY A 23 -11.69 4.26 -4.95
C GLY A 23 -10.25 3.91 -4.57
N CYS A 24 -9.48 4.90 -4.15
CA CYS A 24 -8.12 4.70 -3.66
C CYS A 24 -8.10 3.77 -2.43
N ALA A 25 -7.29 2.72 -2.45
CA ALA A 25 -7.21 1.74 -1.36
C ALA A 25 -6.70 2.33 -0.02
N THR A 26 -6.12 3.54 -0.06
CA THR A 26 -5.67 4.30 1.11
C THR A 26 -6.49 5.56 1.35
N PHE A 27 -7.63 5.69 0.69
CA PHE A 27 -8.59 6.80 0.83
C PHE A 27 -7.99 8.20 0.64
N SER A 28 -6.91 8.32 -0.15
CA SER A 28 -6.18 9.58 -0.31
C SER A 28 -6.96 10.63 -1.11
N GLU A 29 -8.04 10.25 -1.79
CA GLU A 29 -8.94 11.16 -2.52
C GLU A 29 -9.69 12.14 -1.61
N ILE A 30 -9.85 11.83 -0.33
CA ILE A 30 -10.53 12.72 0.64
C ILE A 30 -9.62 13.84 1.18
N LYS A 31 -8.49 14.07 0.53
CA LYS A 31 -7.56 15.18 0.79
C LYS A 31 -7.03 15.20 2.22
N HIS A 32 -6.50 14.08 2.67
CA HIS A 32 -5.76 14.03 3.92
C HIS A 32 -4.45 14.78 3.83
N SER A 33 -4.01 15.30 4.96
CA SER A 33 -2.66 15.80 5.18
C SER A 33 -1.95 14.91 6.21
N GLY A 34 -0.65 15.05 6.29
CA GLY A 34 0.17 14.36 7.28
C GLY A 34 1.09 13.30 6.68
N TYR A 35 2.17 13.10 7.38
CA TYR A 35 3.20 12.09 7.07
C TYR A 35 3.86 11.63 8.36
N SER A 36 4.43 10.44 8.34
CA SER A 36 5.19 9.89 9.46
C SER A 36 6.69 10.12 9.28
N THR A 37 7.38 10.38 10.39
CA THR A 37 8.84 10.35 10.48
C THR A 37 9.33 8.91 10.66
N TRP A 38 10.64 8.67 10.52
CA TRP A 38 11.23 7.36 10.80
C TRP A 38 10.91 6.91 12.24
N GLN A 39 11.10 7.77 13.23
CA GLN A 39 10.84 7.45 14.64
C GLN A 39 9.40 6.99 14.89
N GLN A 40 8.42 7.62 14.25
CA GLN A 40 7.02 7.22 14.36
C GLN A 40 6.75 5.85 13.71
N ILE A 41 7.40 5.56 12.58
CA ILE A 41 7.31 4.26 11.90
C ILE A 41 8.00 3.18 12.75
N GLU A 42 9.20 3.46 13.22
CA GLU A 42 9.98 2.55 14.06
C GLU A 42 9.23 2.15 15.32
N THR A 43 8.61 3.11 16.02
CA THR A 43 7.79 2.86 17.20
C THR A 43 6.65 1.88 16.92
N GLN A 44 6.02 1.96 15.75
CA GLN A 44 4.96 1.04 15.36
C GLN A 44 5.48 -0.33 14.90
N LEU A 45 6.64 -0.35 14.25
CA LEU A 45 7.19 -1.54 13.62
C LEU A 45 7.98 -2.40 14.60
N GLU A 46 8.74 -1.79 15.54
CA GLU A 46 9.66 -2.49 16.42
C GLU A 46 9.03 -3.62 17.24
N PRO A 47 7.83 -3.48 17.83
CA PRO A 47 7.21 -4.60 18.55
C PRO A 47 6.97 -5.82 17.65
N TRP A 48 6.71 -5.59 16.36
CA TRP A 48 6.52 -6.67 15.39
C TRP A 48 7.84 -7.31 14.96
N LEU A 49 8.93 -6.55 14.87
CA LEU A 49 10.25 -7.07 14.50
C LEU A 49 10.87 -8.00 15.55
N HIS A 50 10.38 -7.98 16.78
CA HIS A 50 10.72 -9.00 17.78
C HIS A 50 10.08 -10.36 17.49
N ARG A 51 9.01 -10.40 16.71
CA ARG A 51 8.18 -11.57 16.44
C ARG A 51 8.17 -12.00 14.97
N LEU A 52 8.37 -11.06 14.06
CA LEU A 52 8.29 -11.25 12.61
C LEU A 52 9.61 -10.92 11.91
N GLU A 53 9.86 -11.63 10.82
CA GLU A 53 10.96 -11.37 9.90
C GLU A 53 10.40 -11.05 8.51
N PRO A 54 10.23 -9.75 8.16
CA PRO A 54 9.67 -9.36 6.88
C PRO A 54 10.68 -9.52 5.75
N GLU A 55 10.28 -10.20 4.67
CA GLU A 55 11.05 -10.25 3.42
C GLU A 55 11.00 -8.91 2.69
N SER A 56 9.90 -8.17 2.84
CA SER A 56 9.76 -6.83 2.26
C SER A 56 8.92 -5.89 3.13
N ILE A 57 9.28 -4.59 3.05
CA ILE A 57 8.51 -3.48 3.61
C ILE A 57 7.97 -2.63 2.45
N GLY A 58 6.66 -2.46 2.40
CA GLY A 58 5.98 -1.58 1.45
C GLY A 58 5.66 -0.22 2.08
N LEU A 59 6.14 0.87 1.49
CA LEU A 59 5.84 2.22 1.94
C LEU A 59 4.58 2.75 1.23
N MET A 60 3.44 2.60 1.90
CA MET A 60 2.12 2.89 1.36
C MET A 60 1.56 4.22 1.84
N GLY A 61 0.46 4.65 1.23
CA GLY A 61 -0.29 5.82 1.60
C GLY A 61 -0.75 6.64 0.42
N GLY A 62 -0.66 7.98 0.52
CA GLY A 62 -0.88 8.89 -0.59
C GLY A 62 0.26 8.83 -1.61
N GLU A 63 0.96 9.93 -1.84
CA GLU A 63 2.15 9.95 -2.72
C GLU A 63 3.42 9.99 -1.87
N PRO A 64 4.23 8.92 -1.85
CA PRO A 64 5.47 8.83 -1.09
C PRO A 64 6.41 10.02 -1.29
N PHE A 65 6.57 10.47 -2.52
CA PHE A 65 7.45 11.59 -2.85
C PHE A 65 6.94 12.96 -2.34
N MET A 66 5.77 13.04 -1.74
CA MET A 66 5.33 14.22 -0.99
C MET A 66 5.84 14.24 0.45
N ASN A 67 6.25 13.11 1.03
CA ASN A 67 6.84 13.09 2.35
C ASN A 67 8.21 13.81 2.33
N PRO A 68 8.38 14.91 3.10
CA PRO A 68 9.66 15.63 3.15
C PRO A 68 10.77 14.84 3.86
N ARG A 69 10.41 13.77 4.58
CA ARG A 69 11.32 12.89 5.31
C ARG A 69 11.54 11.53 4.63
N LEU A 70 11.15 11.39 3.35
CA LEU A 70 11.21 10.11 2.63
C LEU A 70 12.60 9.47 2.68
N GLU A 71 13.66 10.24 2.43
CA GLU A 71 15.05 9.75 2.50
C GLU A 71 15.37 9.18 3.88
N GLN A 72 15.01 9.90 4.96
CA GLN A 72 15.25 9.46 6.34
C GLN A 72 14.47 8.17 6.67
N VAL A 73 13.24 8.04 6.18
CA VAL A 73 12.44 6.83 6.36
C VAL A 73 13.08 5.63 5.65
N ILE A 74 13.51 5.81 4.40
CA ILE A 74 14.15 4.76 3.62
C ILE A 74 15.47 4.31 4.28
N MET A 75 16.30 5.26 4.69
CA MET A 75 17.57 4.97 5.34
C MET A 75 17.36 4.28 6.69
N GLY A 76 16.40 4.75 7.50
CA GLY A 76 16.07 4.11 8.78
C GLY A 76 15.60 2.65 8.60
N ILE A 77 14.76 2.38 7.58
CA ILE A 77 14.38 0.99 7.25
C ILE A 77 15.62 0.18 6.86
N ARG A 78 16.50 0.71 6.02
CA ARG A 78 17.68 0.00 5.55
C ARG A 78 18.67 -0.30 6.70
N GLU A 79 18.88 0.63 7.61
CA GLU A 79 19.71 0.44 8.80
C GLU A 79 19.14 -0.63 9.74
N ARG A 80 17.82 -0.57 9.98
CA ARG A 80 17.13 -1.51 10.89
C ARG A 80 16.93 -2.90 10.28
N LEU A 81 16.76 -2.99 8.96
CA LEU A 81 16.44 -4.19 8.19
C LEU A 81 17.32 -4.29 6.93
N PRO A 82 18.61 -4.59 7.07
CA PRO A 82 19.59 -4.48 5.98
C PRO A 82 19.30 -5.39 4.78
N ASN A 83 18.69 -6.55 5.02
CA ASN A 83 18.42 -7.55 3.97
C ASN A 83 16.98 -7.50 3.42
N THR A 84 16.11 -6.70 4.04
CA THR A 84 14.69 -6.62 3.65
C THR A 84 14.52 -5.77 2.40
N GLN A 85 13.71 -6.22 1.44
CA GLN A 85 13.38 -5.44 0.26
C GLN A 85 12.49 -4.24 0.63
N ILE A 86 12.80 -3.07 0.09
CA ILE A 86 11.94 -1.88 0.21
C ILE A 86 11.10 -1.76 -1.07
N ARG A 87 9.77 -1.70 -0.93
CA ARG A 87 8.84 -1.48 -2.03
C ARG A 87 8.26 -0.07 -1.94
N LEU A 88 8.51 0.75 -2.97
CA LEU A 88 8.09 2.15 -3.02
C LEU A 88 7.19 2.39 -4.24
N PRO A 89 5.85 2.33 -4.09
CA PRO A 89 4.94 2.77 -5.15
C PRO A 89 4.89 4.30 -5.22
N THR A 90 4.73 4.85 -6.42
CA THR A 90 4.56 6.28 -6.67
C THR A 90 3.66 6.50 -7.89
N ASN A 91 2.96 7.63 -7.95
CA ASN A 91 2.26 8.04 -9.16
C ASN A 91 3.18 8.65 -10.23
N GLY A 92 4.45 8.90 -9.89
CA GLY A 92 5.50 9.33 -10.82
C GLY A 92 5.59 10.83 -11.08
N LEU A 93 4.61 11.64 -10.69
CA LEU A 93 4.58 13.09 -11.01
C LEU A 93 5.73 13.88 -10.38
N LEU A 94 6.25 13.42 -9.24
CA LEU A 94 7.31 14.12 -8.50
C LEU A 94 8.73 13.56 -8.75
N LEU A 95 8.85 12.47 -9.50
CA LEU A 95 10.14 11.77 -9.71
C LEU A 95 11.23 12.68 -10.26
N LEU A 96 10.91 13.47 -11.29
CA LEU A 96 11.92 14.40 -11.88
C LEU A 96 12.35 15.47 -10.90
N LYS A 97 11.42 16.02 -10.12
CA LYS A 97 11.72 17.05 -9.11
C LYS A 97 12.59 16.51 -7.97
N LYS A 98 12.42 15.24 -7.64
CA LYS A 98 13.13 14.55 -6.55
C LYS A 98 14.00 13.40 -7.04
N TYR A 99 14.61 13.57 -8.21
CA TYR A 99 15.34 12.51 -8.90
C TYR A 99 16.50 11.95 -8.08
N ARG A 100 17.14 12.78 -7.24
CA ARG A 100 18.18 12.34 -6.31
C ARG A 100 17.72 11.18 -5.41
N ILE A 101 16.43 11.13 -5.03
CA ILE A 101 15.92 9.99 -4.27
C ILE A 101 15.97 8.71 -5.12
N VAL A 102 15.67 8.79 -6.41
CA VAL A 102 15.75 7.62 -7.32
C VAL A 102 17.20 7.12 -7.42
N GLU A 103 18.17 8.03 -7.51
CA GLU A 103 19.60 7.69 -7.49
C GLU A 103 20.00 7.00 -6.18
N MET A 104 19.59 7.57 -5.04
CA MET A 104 19.80 6.97 -3.72
C MET A 104 19.16 5.57 -3.61
N LEU A 105 17.94 5.37 -4.12
CA LEU A 105 17.28 4.05 -4.10
C LEU A 105 18.10 3.00 -4.86
N LYS A 106 18.70 3.38 -5.97
CA LYS A 106 19.59 2.52 -6.76
C LYS A 106 20.89 2.22 -6.01
N GLU A 107 21.46 3.21 -5.33
CA GLU A 107 22.69 3.06 -4.54
C GLU A 107 22.51 2.12 -3.36
N ILE A 108 21.45 2.27 -2.58
CA ILE A 108 21.16 1.41 -1.43
C ILE A 108 20.77 -0.02 -1.80
N GLY A 109 20.25 -0.22 -3.00
CA GLY A 109 19.89 -1.54 -3.54
C GLY A 109 18.76 -2.26 -2.83
N ASN A 110 18.43 -3.45 -3.34
CA ASN A 110 17.30 -4.28 -2.89
C ASN A 110 16.00 -3.47 -2.71
N VAL A 111 15.69 -2.63 -3.71
CA VAL A 111 14.52 -1.74 -3.74
C VAL A 111 13.68 -2.02 -4.98
N THR A 112 12.38 -1.96 -4.83
CA THR A 112 11.44 -1.90 -5.95
C THR A 112 10.81 -0.51 -6.01
N LEU A 113 11.15 0.28 -7.03
CA LEU A 113 10.44 1.50 -7.40
C LEU A 113 9.33 1.13 -8.40
N LYS A 114 8.07 1.35 -8.00
CA LYS A 114 6.91 0.99 -8.80
C LYS A 114 6.13 2.23 -9.21
N ILE A 115 6.08 2.55 -10.49
CA ILE A 115 5.18 3.59 -10.99
C ILE A 115 3.78 3.03 -11.17
N SER A 116 2.82 3.58 -10.42
CA SER A 116 1.39 3.43 -10.67
C SER A 116 0.98 4.49 -11.69
N TYR A 117 0.96 4.09 -12.96
CA TYR A 117 0.74 5.00 -14.09
C TYR A 117 -0.76 5.34 -14.21
N HIS A 118 -1.21 6.27 -13.39
CA HIS A 118 -2.59 6.70 -13.29
C HIS A 118 -3.00 7.69 -14.39
N LEU A 119 -2.04 8.51 -14.85
CA LEU A 119 -2.26 9.55 -15.84
C LEU A 119 -1.26 9.40 -16.99
N ASP A 120 -1.69 9.66 -18.21
CA ASP A 120 -0.77 9.91 -19.31
C ASP A 120 -0.29 11.36 -19.22
N ASP A 121 0.77 11.55 -18.45
CA ASP A 121 1.34 12.86 -18.15
C ASP A 121 2.79 12.95 -18.67
N PRO A 122 3.14 14.05 -19.39
CA PRO A 122 4.48 14.24 -19.92
C PRO A 122 5.60 14.17 -18.86
N LEU A 123 5.32 14.58 -17.60
CA LEU A 123 6.29 14.49 -16.50
C LEU A 123 6.59 13.03 -16.14
N ILE A 124 5.55 12.20 -16.09
CA ILE A 124 5.69 10.77 -15.79
C ILE A 124 6.47 10.09 -16.93
N ASN A 125 6.10 10.35 -18.18
CA ASN A 125 6.77 9.78 -19.36
C ASN A 125 8.25 10.19 -19.42
N LYS A 126 8.55 11.46 -19.14
CA LYS A 126 9.92 11.97 -19.06
C LYS A 126 10.70 11.32 -17.91
N ALA A 127 10.07 11.10 -16.74
CA ALA A 127 10.70 10.43 -15.62
C ALA A 127 11.04 8.98 -15.96
N ILE A 128 10.11 8.24 -16.55
CA ILE A 128 10.33 6.85 -17.00
C ILE A 128 11.51 6.79 -17.98
N LYS A 129 11.47 7.67 -19.01
CA LYS A 129 12.55 7.71 -20.02
C LYS A 129 13.91 8.02 -19.38
N LYS A 130 13.95 8.95 -18.43
CA LYS A 130 15.20 9.29 -17.73
C LYS A 130 15.71 8.12 -16.92
N ILE A 131 14.85 7.46 -16.12
CA ILE A 131 15.23 6.27 -15.32
C ILE A 131 15.77 5.16 -16.22
N MET A 132 15.07 4.88 -17.35
CA MET A 132 15.50 3.85 -18.30
C MET A 132 16.82 4.16 -19.02
N ASN A 133 17.17 5.43 -19.17
CA ASN A 133 18.43 5.84 -19.78
C ASN A 133 19.61 5.91 -18.79
N ASP A 134 19.33 6.28 -17.54
CA ASP A 134 20.38 6.52 -16.54
C ASP A 134 20.86 5.22 -15.86
N PHE A 135 20.06 4.15 -15.94
CA PHE A 135 20.40 2.86 -15.31
C PHE A 135 20.40 1.74 -16.34
N GLU A 136 21.38 0.84 -16.20
CA GLU A 136 21.47 -0.36 -17.04
C GLU A 136 20.45 -1.40 -16.56
N PHE A 137 19.37 -1.54 -17.29
CA PHE A 137 18.30 -2.48 -16.98
C PHE A 137 18.28 -3.71 -17.89
N ARG A 138 18.04 -4.87 -17.28
CA ARG A 138 17.61 -6.08 -17.98
C ARG A 138 16.12 -6.33 -17.72
N PRO A 139 15.33 -6.74 -18.72
CA PRO A 139 13.93 -7.11 -18.50
C PRO A 139 13.82 -8.35 -17.61
N VAL A 140 12.79 -8.37 -16.74
CA VAL A 140 12.44 -9.53 -15.92
C VAL A 140 11.08 -10.03 -16.39
N THR A 141 11.07 -11.12 -17.15
CA THR A 141 9.87 -11.66 -17.81
C THR A 141 9.07 -12.63 -16.93
N GLU A 142 9.69 -13.20 -15.90
CA GLU A 142 9.08 -14.20 -15.01
C GLU A 142 7.82 -13.71 -14.28
N TYR A 143 7.70 -12.40 -14.11
CA TYR A 143 6.58 -11.77 -13.37
C TYR A 143 5.73 -10.85 -14.24
N GLY A 144 5.79 -10.96 -15.57
CA GLY A 144 5.01 -10.18 -16.52
C GLY A 144 5.80 -9.04 -17.19
N ILE A 145 5.10 -8.28 -18.03
CA ILE A 145 5.66 -7.15 -18.79
C ILE A 145 5.89 -5.92 -17.91
N ASN A 146 6.72 -4.98 -18.37
CA ASN A 146 7.01 -3.69 -17.71
C ASN A 146 7.73 -3.83 -16.36
N ARG A 147 8.66 -4.79 -16.26
CA ARG A 147 9.52 -5.00 -15.09
C ARG A 147 10.97 -5.11 -15.51
N TRP A 148 11.82 -4.40 -14.82
CA TRP A 148 13.26 -4.35 -15.10
C TRP A 148 14.05 -4.46 -13.80
N LEU A 149 15.25 -5.05 -13.92
CA LEU A 149 16.20 -5.23 -12.85
C LEU A 149 17.54 -4.62 -13.28
N ALA A 150 18.08 -3.73 -12.48
CA ALA A 150 19.44 -3.24 -12.56
C ALA A 150 20.34 -3.97 -11.55
N ASP A 151 21.63 -3.67 -11.56
CA ASP A 151 22.57 -4.09 -10.52
C ASP A 151 22.10 -3.65 -9.12
N ASN A 152 22.73 -4.19 -8.09
CA ASN A 152 22.38 -3.95 -6.69
C ASN A 152 20.89 -4.25 -6.36
N GLU A 153 20.27 -5.14 -7.14
CA GLU A 153 18.86 -5.53 -7.00
C GLU A 153 17.85 -4.36 -7.02
N PHE A 154 18.17 -3.28 -7.72
CA PHE A 154 17.21 -2.23 -7.96
C PHE A 154 16.21 -2.68 -9.03
N ARG A 155 14.94 -2.79 -8.62
CA ARG A 155 13.82 -3.20 -9.48
C ARG A 155 13.00 -1.99 -9.86
N PHE A 156 12.72 -1.84 -11.14
CA PHE A 156 11.84 -0.82 -11.68
C PHE A 156 10.60 -1.47 -12.29
N GLN A 157 9.42 -0.96 -11.96
CA GLN A 157 8.16 -1.52 -12.42
C GLN A 157 7.21 -0.41 -12.85
N ILE A 158 6.44 -0.65 -13.92
CA ILE A 158 5.34 0.22 -14.35
C ILE A 158 4.05 -0.59 -14.33
N ASN A 159 3.12 -0.17 -13.50
CA ASN A 159 1.78 -0.72 -13.44
C ASN A 159 0.79 0.27 -14.07
N ARG A 160 -0.03 -0.20 -15.02
CA ARG A 160 -1.05 0.60 -15.70
C ARG A 160 -2.43 0.09 -15.29
N PRO A 161 -2.97 0.57 -14.16
CA PRO A 161 -4.32 0.17 -13.77
C PRO A 161 -5.32 0.68 -14.80
N THR A 162 -6.28 -0.14 -15.16
CA THR A 162 -7.37 0.21 -16.09
C THR A 162 -8.64 0.56 -15.35
N THR A 163 -8.78 0.02 -14.15
CA THR A 163 -9.96 0.18 -13.31
C THR A 163 -9.56 0.24 -11.84
N PHE A 164 -10.36 0.92 -11.04
CA PHE A 164 -10.37 0.83 -9.59
C PHE A 164 -11.63 0.15 -9.11
N MET A 165 -11.51 -0.50 -7.97
CA MET A 165 -12.63 -1.12 -7.31
C MET A 165 -12.92 -0.37 -6.02
N LYS A 166 -14.12 0.21 -5.93
CA LYS A 166 -14.58 0.89 -4.72
C LYS A 166 -14.87 -0.16 -3.64
N SER A 167 -14.24 -0.02 -2.48
CA SER A 167 -14.35 -0.99 -1.39
C SER A 167 -15.63 -0.89 -0.56
N PHE A 168 -16.47 0.11 -0.81
CA PHE A 168 -17.71 0.38 -0.08
C PHE A 168 -18.78 0.92 -1.03
N ARG A 169 -20.04 0.93 -0.57
CA ARG A 169 -21.19 1.50 -1.28
C ARG A 169 -21.47 2.93 -0.80
N ASP A 170 -22.18 3.67 -1.59
CA ASP A 170 -22.60 5.06 -1.34
C ASP A 170 -21.41 6.04 -1.31
N ASP A 171 -21.53 7.19 -0.70
CA ASP A 171 -20.45 8.15 -0.52
C ASP A 171 -19.79 8.03 0.86
N TYR A 172 -18.80 8.88 1.16
CA TYR A 172 -18.08 8.83 2.43
C TYR A 172 -18.95 9.18 3.65
N ALA A 173 -19.93 10.06 3.49
CA ALA A 173 -20.80 10.47 4.60
C ALA A 173 -21.83 9.38 4.97
N ASP A 174 -22.15 8.51 4.01
CA ASP A 174 -23.13 7.42 4.19
C ASP A 174 -22.56 6.07 3.74
N MET A 175 -21.25 5.87 3.85
CA MET A 175 -20.61 4.66 3.36
C MET A 175 -21.11 3.40 4.09
N LYS A 176 -21.44 2.40 3.29
CA LYS A 176 -21.95 1.10 3.75
C LYS A 176 -21.08 -0.03 3.23
N PRO A 177 -20.87 -1.09 4.02
CA PRO A 177 -20.17 -2.26 3.52
C PRO A 177 -21.02 -3.00 2.48
N HIS A 178 -20.33 -3.76 1.64
CA HIS A 178 -20.99 -4.84 0.92
C HIS A 178 -21.36 -5.97 1.89
N ASN A 179 -22.13 -6.95 1.41
CA ASN A 179 -22.49 -8.14 2.18
C ASN A 179 -22.40 -9.36 1.26
N ASN A 180 -21.18 -9.74 0.92
CA ASN A 180 -20.88 -10.82 -0.01
C ASN A 180 -20.34 -12.07 0.70
N THR A 181 -20.24 -13.19 -0.01
CA THR A 181 -19.44 -14.32 0.47
C THR A 181 -17.97 -13.92 0.54
N PRO A 182 -17.26 -14.22 1.64
CA PRO A 182 -15.83 -13.90 1.76
C PRO A 182 -14.98 -14.45 0.62
N THR A 183 -15.29 -15.65 0.12
CA THR A 183 -14.57 -16.29 -0.97
C THR A 183 -14.70 -15.49 -2.27
N ASP A 184 -15.93 -15.12 -2.65
CA ASP A 184 -16.18 -14.40 -3.90
C ASP A 184 -15.53 -13.00 -3.89
N ALA A 185 -15.64 -12.30 -2.76
CA ALA A 185 -14.96 -11.01 -2.59
C ALA A 185 -13.43 -11.16 -2.62
N PHE A 186 -12.90 -12.25 -2.08
CA PHE A 186 -11.46 -12.51 -2.10
C PHE A 186 -10.97 -12.87 -3.52
N GLU A 187 -11.75 -13.55 -4.34
CA GLU A 187 -11.37 -13.93 -5.71
C GLU A 187 -10.99 -12.73 -6.57
N ILE A 188 -11.68 -11.62 -6.43
CA ILE A 188 -11.38 -10.39 -7.19
C ILE A 188 -10.47 -9.40 -6.45
N CYS A 189 -10.10 -9.70 -5.21
CA CYS A 189 -9.33 -8.79 -4.36
C CYS A 189 -7.90 -8.57 -4.89
N VAL A 190 -7.49 -7.32 -5.05
CA VAL A 190 -6.12 -6.94 -5.45
C VAL A 190 -5.14 -6.95 -4.26
N ALA A 191 -5.66 -6.93 -3.02
CA ALA A 191 -4.87 -6.88 -1.78
C ALA A 191 -4.83 -8.24 -1.05
N LYS A 192 -4.83 -9.35 -1.79
CA LYS A 192 -4.86 -10.72 -1.23
C LYS A 192 -3.73 -10.98 -0.24
N ARG A 193 -2.55 -10.41 -0.49
CA ARG A 193 -1.30 -10.65 0.25
C ARG A 193 -0.62 -9.33 0.66
N CYS A 194 -1.41 -8.38 1.16
CA CYS A 194 -0.94 -7.04 1.55
C CYS A 194 -1.28 -6.75 3.02
N PRO A 195 -0.61 -7.43 3.99
CA PRO A 195 -0.80 -7.10 5.41
C PRO A 195 -0.35 -5.67 5.65
N PHE A 196 -1.12 -4.96 6.45
CA PHE A 196 -1.02 -3.52 6.57
C PHE A 196 -0.80 -3.11 8.03
N LEU A 197 0.29 -2.39 8.28
CA LEU A 197 0.61 -1.82 9.59
C LEU A 197 0.06 -0.39 9.67
N PHE A 198 -0.82 -0.18 10.61
CA PHE A 198 -1.40 1.13 10.89
C PHE A 198 -1.67 1.27 12.39
N GLU A 199 -1.23 2.39 12.99
CA GLU A 199 -1.35 2.67 14.43
C GLU A 199 -0.89 1.51 15.33
N GLY A 200 0.22 0.88 14.95
CA GLY A 200 0.87 -0.22 15.68
C GLY A 200 0.18 -1.57 15.54
N LYS A 201 -0.95 -1.68 14.87
CA LYS A 201 -1.69 -2.93 14.63
C LYS A 201 -1.46 -3.47 13.22
N LEU A 202 -1.44 -4.80 13.09
CA LEU A 202 -1.43 -5.47 11.80
C LEU A 202 -2.85 -5.81 11.36
N PHE A 203 -3.17 -5.42 10.14
CA PHE A 203 -4.43 -5.72 9.47
C PHE A 203 -4.22 -6.61 8.26
N LYS A 204 -5.27 -7.32 7.85
CA LYS A 204 -5.24 -8.13 6.63
C LYS A 204 -4.95 -7.29 5.37
N CYS A 205 -5.42 -6.06 5.30
CA CYS A 205 -5.28 -5.14 4.18
C CYS A 205 -5.50 -3.68 4.60
N SER A 206 -5.13 -2.73 3.75
CA SER A 206 -5.29 -1.29 3.99
C SER A 206 -6.75 -0.88 4.23
N THR A 207 -7.71 -1.44 3.48
CA THR A 207 -9.13 -1.15 3.67
C THR A 207 -9.58 -1.49 5.09
N ALA A 208 -9.23 -2.67 5.61
CA ALA A 208 -9.58 -3.05 6.97
C ALA A 208 -8.93 -2.15 8.03
N GLY A 209 -7.68 -1.72 7.79
CA GLY A 209 -6.96 -0.86 8.73
C GLY A 209 -7.44 0.58 8.74
N LEU A 210 -7.81 1.13 7.60
CA LEU A 210 -8.15 2.55 7.48
C LEU A 210 -9.65 2.84 7.59
N THR A 211 -10.53 1.85 7.36
CA THR A 211 -11.98 2.08 7.42
C THR A 211 -12.45 2.63 8.77
N PRO A 212 -12.00 2.14 9.95
CA PRO A 212 -12.42 2.71 11.23
C PRO A 212 -12.12 4.21 11.33
N TRP A 213 -10.93 4.62 10.94
CA TRP A 213 -10.51 6.01 10.93
C TRP A 213 -11.31 6.87 9.93
N ILE A 214 -11.72 6.33 8.79
CA ILE A 214 -12.60 7.02 7.84
C ILE A 214 -14.01 7.20 8.43
N LEU A 215 -14.56 6.18 9.07
CA LEU A 215 -15.89 6.24 9.69
C LEU A 215 -15.95 7.32 10.77
N GLU A 216 -14.94 7.39 11.61
CA GLU A 216 -14.81 8.44 12.64
C GLU A 216 -14.70 9.82 12.01
N ARG A 217 -13.86 9.99 10.98
CA ARG A 217 -13.66 11.28 10.32
C ARG A 217 -14.91 11.88 9.69
N PHE A 218 -15.83 11.05 9.21
CA PHE A 218 -17.08 11.47 8.58
C PHE A 218 -18.28 11.36 9.50
N ASP A 219 -18.08 11.03 10.78
CA ASP A 219 -19.17 10.78 11.74
C ASP A 219 -20.25 9.87 11.12
N ASN A 220 -19.80 8.76 10.56
CA ASN A 220 -20.61 7.93 9.68
C ASN A 220 -21.74 7.24 10.47
N PRO A 221 -23.02 7.44 10.09
CA PRO A 221 -24.17 6.88 10.81
C PRO A 221 -24.27 5.34 10.70
N ASN A 222 -23.54 4.73 9.76
CA ASN A 222 -23.53 3.29 9.53
C ASN A 222 -22.33 2.57 10.14
N SER A 223 -21.62 3.20 11.10
CA SER A 223 -20.41 2.63 11.69
C SER A 223 -20.62 1.22 12.25
N ASP A 224 -21.77 0.92 12.84
CA ASP A 224 -22.11 -0.41 13.38
C ASP A 224 -22.11 -1.52 12.30
N LEU A 225 -22.38 -1.19 11.06
CA LEU A 225 -22.34 -2.15 9.96
C LEU A 225 -20.91 -2.62 9.65
N TRP A 226 -19.91 -1.88 10.14
CA TRP A 226 -18.48 -2.15 9.94
C TRP A 226 -17.83 -2.87 11.12
N GLU A 227 -18.61 -3.37 12.08
CA GLU A 227 -18.10 -4.06 13.27
C GLU A 227 -16.94 -5.04 12.97
N PRO A 228 -17.00 -5.89 11.93
CA PRO A 228 -15.89 -6.76 11.61
C PRO A 228 -14.57 -6.03 11.30
N TYR A 229 -14.60 -4.81 10.79
CA TYR A 229 -13.39 -4.01 10.55
C TYR A 229 -12.94 -3.25 11.79
N LEU A 230 -13.87 -2.82 12.65
CA LEU A 230 -13.52 -2.12 13.89
C LEU A 230 -12.64 -2.97 14.81
N ASN A 231 -12.82 -4.30 14.75
CA ASN A 231 -12.11 -5.29 15.57
C ASN A 231 -11.06 -6.11 14.79
N ALA A 232 -10.71 -5.72 13.56
CA ALA A 232 -9.86 -6.55 12.68
C ALA A 232 -8.35 -6.46 12.95
N GLY A 233 -7.89 -5.47 13.70
CA GLY A 233 -6.46 -5.22 13.93
C GLY A 233 -5.86 -6.17 14.97
N LEU A 234 -4.79 -6.87 14.59
CA LEU A 234 -4.00 -7.68 15.50
C LEU A 234 -3.04 -6.79 16.29
N SER A 235 -3.10 -6.86 17.63
CA SER A 235 -2.17 -6.13 18.51
C SER A 235 -0.80 -6.81 18.55
N PRO A 236 0.31 -6.07 18.72
CA PRO A 236 1.63 -6.68 18.95
C PRO A 236 1.68 -7.52 20.25
N ASP A 237 0.79 -7.26 21.20
CA ASP A 237 0.66 -8.05 22.45
C ASP A 237 -0.20 -9.31 22.30
N CYS A 238 -0.66 -9.63 21.08
CA CYS A 238 -1.41 -10.85 20.82
C CYS A 238 -0.63 -12.10 21.18
N SER A 239 -1.33 -13.18 21.52
CA SER A 239 -0.71 -14.47 21.75
C SER A 239 0.00 -15.01 20.51
N ASP A 240 0.98 -15.91 20.69
CA ASP A 240 1.65 -16.57 19.56
C ASP A 240 0.66 -17.36 18.70
N HIS A 241 -0.35 -17.96 19.33
CA HIS A 241 -1.41 -18.67 18.61
C HIS A 241 -2.22 -17.74 17.65
N GLU A 242 -2.56 -16.53 18.11
CA GLU A 242 -3.26 -15.54 17.29
C GLU A 242 -2.38 -15.06 16.12
N LEU A 243 -1.10 -14.79 16.39
CA LEU A 243 -0.14 -14.40 15.35
C LEU A 243 0.03 -15.52 14.31
N GLU A 244 0.25 -16.75 14.72
CA GLU A 244 0.35 -17.89 13.81
C GLU A 244 -0.94 -18.10 13.00
N LYS A 245 -2.11 -17.94 13.64
CA LYS A 245 -3.39 -18.01 12.95
C LYS A 245 -3.53 -16.92 11.90
N PHE A 246 -3.09 -15.69 12.20
CA PHE A 246 -3.06 -14.59 11.25
C PHE A 246 -2.18 -14.94 10.04
N LEU A 247 -0.95 -15.41 10.27
CA LEU A 247 0.00 -15.78 9.22
C LEU A 247 -0.50 -16.96 8.37
N ARG A 248 -1.05 -18.01 8.99
CA ARG A 248 -1.61 -19.17 8.27
C ARG A 248 -2.81 -18.83 7.39
N ASN A 249 -3.57 -17.78 7.74
CA ASN A 249 -4.72 -17.30 6.98
C ASN A 249 -4.36 -16.19 6.00
N PHE A 250 -3.09 -15.78 5.97
CA PHE A 250 -2.60 -14.80 5.03
C PHE A 250 -2.71 -15.32 3.59
N GLY A 251 -3.21 -14.50 2.68
CA GLY A 251 -3.45 -14.93 1.30
C GLY A 251 -4.67 -15.85 1.12
N LYS A 252 -5.54 -15.98 2.14
CA LYS A 252 -6.80 -16.74 2.08
C LYS A 252 -8.01 -15.85 2.31
N PRO A 253 -9.22 -16.29 1.91
CA PRO A 253 -10.46 -15.61 2.27
C PRO A 253 -10.58 -15.48 3.79
N HIS A 254 -10.99 -14.31 4.27
CA HIS A 254 -11.21 -14.03 5.66
C HIS A 254 -12.65 -13.52 5.88
N ALA A 255 -13.22 -13.71 7.05
CA ALA A 255 -14.59 -13.29 7.35
C ALA A 255 -14.85 -11.81 7.01
N ILE A 256 -13.87 -10.92 7.25
CA ILE A 256 -13.97 -9.49 6.93
C ILE A 256 -14.06 -9.20 5.41
N CYS A 257 -13.65 -10.12 4.54
CA CYS A 257 -13.74 -9.94 3.09
C CYS A 257 -15.20 -9.80 2.60
N ARG A 258 -16.16 -10.29 3.39
CA ARG A 258 -17.58 -10.11 3.09
C ARG A 258 -17.99 -8.64 2.91
N GLN A 259 -17.26 -7.72 3.52
CA GLN A 259 -17.55 -6.29 3.45
C GLN A 259 -17.02 -5.61 2.18
N CYS A 260 -16.31 -6.34 1.33
CA CYS A 260 -15.81 -5.88 0.04
C CYS A 260 -16.73 -6.32 -1.11
N PRO A 261 -16.61 -5.68 -2.29
CA PRO A 261 -17.31 -6.13 -3.50
C PRO A 261 -16.84 -7.52 -3.93
N SER A 262 -17.73 -8.30 -4.55
CA SER A 262 -17.45 -9.65 -5.08
C SER A 262 -17.55 -9.73 -6.61
N LYS A 263 -17.87 -8.61 -7.27
CA LYS A 263 -18.03 -8.50 -8.72
C LYS A 263 -17.43 -7.20 -9.21
N TYR A 264 -16.98 -7.22 -10.45
CA TYR A 264 -16.65 -6.01 -11.22
C TYR A 264 -17.96 -5.45 -11.83
N ASP A 265 -18.84 -4.91 -11.01
CA ASP A 265 -20.10 -4.29 -11.42
C ASP A 265 -20.02 -2.76 -11.42
N GLN A 266 -21.10 -2.10 -11.88
CA GLN A 266 -21.11 -0.64 -12.00
C GLN A 266 -21.00 0.08 -10.64
N ASP A 267 -21.41 -0.57 -9.55
CA ASP A 267 -21.38 0.02 -8.21
C ASP A 267 -19.97 -0.05 -7.58
N SER A 268 -19.17 -1.04 -7.97
CA SER A 268 -17.82 -1.26 -7.42
C SER A 268 -16.70 -0.90 -8.38
N LEU A 269 -16.95 -0.91 -9.69
CA LEU A 269 -15.93 -0.68 -10.72
C LEU A 269 -15.93 0.77 -11.19
N LEU A 270 -14.79 1.41 -11.01
CA LEU A 270 -14.57 2.80 -11.41
C LEU A 270 -13.67 2.87 -12.66
N ASP A 271 -14.08 3.65 -13.68
CA ASP A 271 -13.21 3.92 -14.84
C ASP A 271 -12.03 4.80 -14.38
N HIS A 272 -10.90 4.16 -14.18
CA HIS A 272 -9.68 4.81 -13.73
C HIS A 272 -9.32 6.08 -14.52
N ARG A 273 -9.49 6.07 -15.84
CA ARG A 273 -9.09 7.18 -16.71
C ARG A 273 -9.96 8.42 -16.53
N LYS A 274 -11.21 8.25 -16.10
CA LYS A 274 -12.16 9.34 -15.88
C LYS A 274 -12.12 9.91 -14.46
N LEU A 275 -11.66 9.10 -13.50
CA LEU A 275 -11.82 9.38 -12.09
C LEU A 275 -10.55 9.81 -11.37
N VAL A 276 -9.42 9.84 -12.09
CA VAL A 276 -8.16 10.36 -11.58
C VAL A 276 -8.03 11.82 -11.94
N THR A 277 -7.88 12.68 -10.94
CA THR A 277 -7.65 14.13 -11.11
C THR A 277 -6.40 14.58 -10.40
N LYS A 278 -5.78 15.66 -10.89
CA LYS A 278 -4.72 16.35 -10.14
C LYS A 278 -5.34 17.23 -9.05
N LYS A 279 -4.68 17.30 -7.93
CA LYS A 279 -5.02 18.24 -6.83
C LYS A 279 -4.35 19.57 -7.05
#